data_dc58e486f9afbc26997e83c9dd667c24
#
_entry.id   dc58e486f9afbc26997e83c9dd667c24
#
_cell.length_a   1.000
_cell.length_b   1.000
_cell.length_c   1.000
_cell.angle_alpha   90.00
_cell.angle_beta   90.00
_cell.angle_gamma   90.00
#
_symmetry.space_group_name_H-M   'P 1'
#
loop_
_entity.id
_entity.type
_entity.pdbx_description
1 polymer ?
#
loop_
_entity_poly.entity_id
_entity_poly.type
_entity_poly.pdbx_seq_one_letter_code
_entity_poly.pdbx_strand_id
1 'polypeptide(L)'
;FLYVTNHQHVRYNPLKDEWILVSPHRCKRPWSGQTEPPPEHQSDPDPDNPLKAGATRANGQRNPNYTSTYVFPNDFPALLETVPEPPSPDHPLFVSTQAKGTCRVMCFHPDSAMTISLMSVQEILAVIEEWVAQLRDLGGRYRWVQIFENKGAVMGCSNPHPHCQIWASSFLPNESQKQYFEKYGRAMLVDYVEQELIKKERIVLQNSEWVVVVPYWAAWPYETLLLPLDGHPQRLTDLTPNQKLALAEIMKHLNTKYDNLFRCSFPYSMGWHGAPTGAASKDGDSPHWLVHAVYLPPLLRSATVRKFMVGYELLAQTQRDLTPEQAASALASCPHDRHYTSFHGKGNLLGVN
;
A
#
# COMPACT_ATOMS: atom_id res chain seq x y z
N PHE A 1 4.47 24.40 -15.45
CA PHE A 1 5.46 23.49 -14.83
C PHE A 1 6.29 24.17 -13.74
N LEU A 2 6.97 25.29 -14.05
CA LEU A 2 7.84 26.00 -13.10
C LEU A 2 7.13 26.50 -11.82
N TYR A 3 5.82 26.77 -11.87
CA TYR A 3 5.07 27.23 -10.69
C TYR A 3 4.98 26.16 -9.61
N VAL A 4 4.51 24.96 -9.94
CA VAL A 4 4.26 23.89 -8.97
C VAL A 4 5.53 23.29 -8.36
N THR A 5 6.68 23.41 -9.02
CA THR A 5 7.97 22.94 -8.51
C THR A 5 8.69 23.93 -7.62
N ASN A 6 8.32 25.22 -7.66
CA ASN A 6 9.05 26.29 -6.97
C ASN A 6 8.22 27.07 -5.94
N HIS A 7 6.90 27.07 -6.07
CA HIS A 7 6.02 27.88 -5.21
C HIS A 7 5.12 27.00 -4.33
N GLN A 8 4.78 27.53 -3.17
CA GLN A 8 3.84 26.92 -2.25
C GLN A 8 2.44 26.91 -2.87
N HIS A 9 1.75 25.79 -2.76
CA HIS A 9 0.37 25.62 -3.24
C HIS A 9 -0.32 24.50 -2.48
N VAL A 10 -1.63 24.36 -2.66
CA VAL A 10 -2.40 23.23 -2.12
C VAL A 10 -2.94 22.38 -3.26
N ARG A 11 -3.00 21.07 -3.06
CA ARG A 11 -3.55 20.09 -3.99
C ARG A 11 -4.70 19.34 -3.34
N TYR A 12 -5.79 19.19 -4.05
CA TYR A 12 -6.93 18.44 -3.58
C TYR A 12 -6.73 16.94 -3.78
N ASN A 13 -6.97 16.17 -2.71
CA ASN A 13 -7.00 14.70 -2.73
C ASN A 13 -8.46 14.24 -2.83
N PRO A 14 -8.92 13.80 -4.00
CA PRO A 14 -10.30 13.41 -4.18
C PRO A 14 -10.64 12.03 -3.58
N LEU A 15 -9.65 11.21 -3.20
CA LEU A 15 -9.87 9.92 -2.53
C LEU A 15 -10.26 10.09 -1.05
N LYS A 16 -9.84 11.20 -0.42
CA LYS A 16 -10.05 11.45 1.02
C LYS A 16 -10.80 12.73 1.33
N ASP A 17 -11.16 13.50 0.31
CA ASP A 17 -11.75 14.83 0.44
C ASP A 17 -10.89 15.77 1.30
N GLU A 18 -9.58 15.80 1.04
CA GLU A 18 -8.59 16.54 1.81
C GLU A 18 -7.74 17.45 0.92
N TRP A 19 -7.23 18.55 1.48
CA TRP A 19 -6.24 19.41 0.84
C TRP A 19 -4.85 19.17 1.39
N ILE A 20 -3.84 19.12 0.52
CA ILE A 20 -2.45 18.85 0.86
C ILE A 20 -1.61 20.07 0.53
N LEU A 21 -0.95 20.65 1.53
CA LEU A 21 -0.01 21.75 1.35
C LEU A 21 1.32 21.22 0.82
N VAL A 22 1.74 21.70 -0.34
CA VAL A 22 3.01 21.39 -0.97
C VAL A 22 3.93 22.59 -0.87
N SER A 23 5.11 22.43 -0.27
CA SER A 23 6.07 23.50 0.01
C SER A 23 7.47 23.16 -0.49
N PRO A 24 7.73 23.23 -1.82
CA PRO A 24 8.95 22.71 -2.46
C PRO A 24 10.25 23.30 -1.91
N HIS A 25 10.24 24.58 -1.54
CA HIS A 25 11.43 25.27 -1.02
C HIS A 25 11.97 24.64 0.29
N ARG A 26 11.14 23.95 1.06
CA ARG A 26 11.53 23.27 2.30
C ARG A 26 12.46 22.08 2.08
N CYS A 27 12.51 21.51 0.87
CA CYS A 27 13.48 20.47 0.51
C CYS A 27 14.93 20.97 0.70
N LYS A 28 15.17 22.28 0.58
CA LYS A 28 16.48 22.90 0.77
C LYS A 28 16.87 23.10 2.24
N ARG A 29 15.95 22.85 3.19
CA ARG A 29 16.24 22.99 4.63
C ARG A 29 17.27 21.95 5.05
N PRO A 30 18.40 22.33 5.71
CA PRO A 30 19.32 21.38 6.29
C PRO A 30 18.59 20.49 7.31
N TRP A 31 18.87 19.19 7.26
CA TRP A 31 18.35 18.25 8.25
C TRP A 31 19.30 18.19 9.45
N SER A 32 18.84 18.67 10.59
CA SER A 32 19.56 18.60 11.88
C SER A 32 18.82 17.71 12.91
N GLY A 33 17.81 16.98 12.44
CA GLY A 33 17.04 16.07 13.31
C GLY A 33 17.75 14.74 13.51
N GLN A 34 17.11 13.86 14.30
CA GLN A 34 17.61 12.51 14.56
C GLN A 34 17.76 11.71 13.28
N THR A 35 18.91 11.05 13.11
CA THR A 35 19.14 10.02 12.10
C THR A 35 19.32 8.68 12.82
N GLU A 36 18.61 7.65 12.38
CA GLU A 36 18.83 6.29 12.85
C GLU A 36 19.74 5.55 11.88
N PRO A 37 20.53 4.56 12.34
CA PRO A 37 21.30 3.74 11.42
C PRO A 37 20.38 3.04 10.42
N PRO A 38 20.83 2.81 9.17
CA PRO A 38 20.08 2.01 8.21
C PRO A 38 19.77 0.64 8.83
N PRO A 39 18.55 0.09 8.61
CA PRO A 39 18.29 -1.27 9.06
C PRO A 39 19.29 -2.22 8.38
N GLU A 40 20.02 -2.98 9.19
CA GLU A 40 20.92 -3.99 8.67
C GLU A 40 20.14 -5.04 7.87
N HIS A 41 20.71 -5.47 6.75
CA HIS A 41 20.22 -6.63 6.00
C HIS A 41 20.49 -7.88 6.87
N GLN A 42 19.50 -8.32 7.61
CA GLN A 42 19.60 -9.53 8.41
C GLN A 42 19.35 -10.75 7.53
N SER A 43 20.36 -11.59 7.40
CA SER A 43 20.19 -12.98 6.97
C SER A 43 19.45 -13.72 8.08
N ASP A 44 18.18 -14.05 7.88
CA ASP A 44 17.27 -14.73 8.82
C ASP A 44 17.29 -14.14 10.24
N PRO A 45 16.55 -13.06 10.48
CA PRO A 45 16.67 -12.27 11.71
C PRO A 45 16.16 -12.96 12.97
N ASP A 46 15.42 -14.05 12.85
CA ASP A 46 14.80 -14.76 13.99
C ASP A 46 14.54 -16.23 13.65
N PRO A 47 15.41 -17.16 14.05
CA PRO A 47 15.21 -18.60 13.82
C PRO A 47 13.92 -19.12 14.47
N ASP A 48 13.47 -18.50 15.56
CA ASP A 48 12.29 -18.91 16.33
C ASP A 48 11.04 -18.11 15.98
N ASN A 49 11.04 -17.39 14.85
CA ASN A 49 9.91 -16.56 14.44
C ASN A 49 8.60 -17.36 14.38
N PRO A 50 7.54 -16.94 15.11
CA PRO A 50 6.30 -17.69 15.23
C PRO A 50 5.49 -17.82 13.93
N LEU A 51 5.82 -17.03 12.91
CA LEU A 51 5.14 -17.12 11.60
C LEU A 51 5.79 -18.13 10.64
N LYS A 52 7.01 -18.61 10.93
CA LYS A 52 7.70 -19.60 10.09
C LYS A 52 6.92 -20.91 9.94
N ALA A 53 7.19 -21.62 8.86
CA ALA A 53 6.73 -22.98 8.64
C ALA A 53 7.17 -23.89 9.80
N GLY A 54 6.22 -24.64 10.38
CA GLY A 54 6.45 -25.53 11.52
C GLY A 54 6.64 -24.85 12.88
N ALA A 55 6.67 -23.53 12.97
CA ALA A 55 6.78 -22.78 14.23
C ALA A 55 5.47 -22.81 15.04
N THR A 56 5.58 -22.51 16.34
CA THR A 56 4.41 -22.41 17.24
C THR A 56 4.07 -20.93 17.45
N ARG A 57 2.80 -20.58 17.21
CA ARG A 57 2.27 -19.22 17.38
C ARG A 57 1.96 -18.90 18.84
N ALA A 58 1.70 -17.63 19.14
CA ALA A 58 1.42 -17.13 20.47
C ALA A 58 0.21 -17.80 21.15
N ASN A 59 -0.78 -18.27 20.36
CA ASN A 59 -1.94 -19.00 20.84
C ASN A 59 -1.68 -20.50 21.11
N GLY A 60 -0.42 -20.98 20.92
CA GLY A 60 -0.02 -22.37 21.10
C GLY A 60 -0.26 -23.29 19.88
N GLN A 61 -0.86 -22.78 18.81
CA GLN A 61 -1.05 -23.56 17.58
C GLN A 61 0.24 -23.63 16.77
N ARG A 62 0.51 -24.80 16.19
CA ARG A 62 1.67 -25.01 15.32
C ARG A 62 1.29 -24.78 13.88
N ASN A 63 2.08 -23.97 13.17
CA ASN A 63 1.96 -23.79 11.72
C ASN A 63 2.28 -25.11 11.00
N PRO A 64 1.62 -25.41 9.87
CA PRO A 64 2.05 -26.49 8.99
C PRO A 64 3.45 -26.15 8.39
N ASN A 65 4.11 -27.16 7.84
CA ASN A 65 5.32 -26.97 7.05
C ASN A 65 4.95 -26.45 5.65
N TYR A 66 4.42 -25.21 5.57
CA TYR A 66 4.01 -24.64 4.31
C TYR A 66 5.22 -24.27 3.43
N THR A 67 5.06 -24.39 2.14
CA THR A 67 6.11 -24.19 1.12
C THR A 67 5.83 -23.02 0.18
N SER A 68 4.72 -22.33 0.37
CA SER A 68 4.29 -21.15 -0.39
C SER A 68 3.57 -20.20 0.58
N THR A 69 2.42 -19.66 0.21
CA THR A 69 1.59 -18.84 1.10
C THR A 69 0.94 -19.65 2.21
N TYR A 70 0.65 -19.01 3.34
CA TYR A 70 -0.07 -19.62 4.44
C TYR A 70 -1.00 -18.62 5.12
N VAL A 71 -2.28 -18.94 5.22
CA VAL A 71 -3.32 -18.08 5.82
C VAL A 71 -3.85 -18.72 7.10
N PHE A 72 -4.05 -17.91 8.13
CA PHE A 72 -4.63 -18.34 9.41
C PHE A 72 -5.41 -17.20 10.07
N PRO A 73 -6.39 -17.51 10.96
CA PRO A 73 -7.06 -16.49 11.77
C PRO A 73 -6.05 -15.73 12.66
N ASN A 74 -6.16 -14.40 12.71
CA ASN A 74 -5.29 -13.61 13.57
C ASN A 74 -5.46 -14.04 15.04
N ASP A 75 -4.36 -14.30 15.75
CA ASP A 75 -4.38 -14.75 17.14
C ASP A 75 -4.94 -13.67 18.10
N PHE A 76 -4.88 -12.39 17.68
CA PHE A 76 -5.40 -11.21 18.43
C PHE A 76 -6.24 -10.33 17.50
N PRO A 77 -7.41 -10.81 17.05
CA PRO A 77 -8.19 -10.12 16.04
C PRO A 77 -8.84 -8.84 16.60
N ALA A 78 -8.79 -7.76 15.81
CA ALA A 78 -9.48 -6.51 16.13
C ALA A 78 -10.99 -6.56 15.86
N LEU A 79 -11.44 -7.48 15.00
CA LEU A 79 -12.84 -7.69 14.65
C LEU A 79 -13.24 -9.13 15.02
N LEU A 80 -14.43 -9.28 15.59
CA LEU A 80 -15.02 -10.57 15.94
C LEU A 80 -16.32 -10.79 15.18
N GLU A 81 -16.65 -12.06 14.89
CA GLU A 81 -17.87 -12.45 14.16
C GLU A 81 -19.13 -12.21 14.99
N THR A 82 -19.02 -12.37 16.32
CA THR A 82 -20.11 -12.17 17.27
C THR A 82 -19.77 -11.02 18.20
N VAL A 83 -20.57 -9.96 18.13
CA VAL A 83 -20.44 -8.76 18.95
C VAL A 83 -21.84 -8.36 19.42
N PRO A 84 -22.06 -8.02 20.70
CA PRO A 84 -23.37 -7.54 21.16
C PRO A 84 -23.70 -6.17 20.54
N GLU A 85 -24.99 -5.86 20.46
CA GLU A 85 -25.42 -4.52 20.06
C GLU A 85 -25.01 -3.49 21.14
N PRO A 86 -24.48 -2.33 20.73
CA PRO A 86 -24.22 -1.26 21.68
C PRO A 86 -25.55 -0.70 22.23
N PRO A 87 -25.54 -0.08 23.43
CA PRO A 87 -26.71 0.59 23.94
C PRO A 87 -27.16 1.72 23.02
N SER A 88 -28.46 2.04 23.02
CA SER A 88 -28.97 3.20 22.30
C SER A 88 -28.27 4.48 22.77
N PRO A 89 -27.89 5.39 21.84
CA PRO A 89 -27.22 6.63 22.23
C PRO A 89 -28.17 7.48 23.06
N ASP A 90 -27.68 8.00 24.16
CA ASP A 90 -28.37 8.96 25.03
C ASP A 90 -28.18 10.42 24.57
N HIS A 91 -27.26 10.66 23.67
CA HIS A 91 -26.94 11.96 23.11
C HIS A 91 -26.46 11.87 21.64
N PRO A 92 -26.81 12.81 20.77
CA PRO A 92 -26.45 12.80 19.34
C PRO A 92 -24.92 12.79 19.06
N LEU A 93 -24.09 13.21 20.02
CA LEU A 93 -22.64 13.20 19.92
C LEU A 93 -22.00 11.87 20.35
N PHE A 94 -22.73 10.97 20.99
CA PHE A 94 -22.21 9.71 21.56
C PHE A 94 -22.76 8.51 20.80
N VAL A 95 -22.61 8.54 19.48
CA VAL A 95 -23.13 7.51 18.58
C VAL A 95 -22.12 6.37 18.45
N SER A 96 -22.57 5.14 18.69
CA SER A 96 -21.82 3.91 18.45
C SER A 96 -22.68 2.93 17.63
N THR A 97 -22.02 2.07 16.89
CA THR A 97 -22.66 1.01 16.12
C THR A 97 -21.86 -0.28 16.21
N GLN A 98 -22.49 -1.41 15.98
CA GLN A 98 -21.85 -2.71 16.05
C GLN A 98 -20.80 -2.88 14.96
N ALA A 99 -19.60 -3.33 15.32
CA ALA A 99 -18.50 -3.61 14.40
C ALA A 99 -18.22 -5.13 14.36
N LYS A 100 -18.87 -5.83 13.44
CA LYS A 100 -18.66 -7.26 13.20
C LYS A 100 -17.64 -7.50 12.09
N GLY A 101 -16.85 -8.57 12.22
CA GLY A 101 -15.90 -8.95 11.19
C GLY A 101 -15.00 -10.10 11.57
N THR A 102 -13.96 -10.30 10.78
CA THR A 102 -12.90 -11.27 11.04
C THR A 102 -11.58 -10.76 10.56
N CYS A 103 -10.49 -11.21 11.19
CA CYS A 103 -9.13 -10.84 10.83
C CYS A 103 -8.31 -12.09 10.54
N ARG A 104 -7.58 -12.07 9.42
CA ARG A 104 -6.62 -13.13 9.03
C ARG A 104 -5.23 -12.54 8.87
N VAL A 105 -4.22 -13.39 9.08
CA VAL A 105 -2.82 -13.15 8.71
C VAL A 105 -2.49 -14.07 7.56
N MET A 106 -1.75 -13.56 6.57
CA MET A 106 -1.28 -14.32 5.42
C MET A 106 0.22 -14.13 5.27
N CYS A 107 0.98 -15.19 5.49
CA CYS A 107 2.41 -15.24 5.18
C CYS A 107 2.61 -15.38 3.65
N PHE A 108 3.56 -14.62 3.11
CA PHE A 108 3.83 -14.63 1.67
C PHE A 108 4.78 -15.74 1.25
N HIS A 109 5.72 -16.08 2.13
CA HIS A 109 6.81 -17.00 1.84
C HIS A 109 7.27 -17.72 3.11
N PRO A 110 7.74 -18.98 3.05
CA PRO A 110 8.24 -19.70 4.23
C PRO A 110 9.56 -19.15 4.80
N ASP A 111 10.37 -18.48 3.97
CA ASP A 111 11.64 -17.86 4.35
C ASP A 111 11.41 -16.42 4.83
N SER A 112 11.84 -16.11 6.06
CA SER A 112 11.69 -14.78 6.68
C SER A 112 12.60 -13.71 6.06
N ALA A 113 13.63 -14.08 5.32
CA ALA A 113 14.53 -13.14 4.65
C ALA A 113 13.96 -12.61 3.33
N MET A 114 12.86 -13.23 2.83
CA MET A 114 12.25 -12.84 1.55
C MET A 114 11.39 -11.60 1.69
N THR A 115 11.37 -10.79 0.63
CA THR A 115 10.47 -9.65 0.45
C THR A 115 9.96 -9.64 -0.99
N ILE A 116 8.91 -8.91 -1.29
CA ILE A 116 8.34 -8.84 -2.65
C ILE A 116 9.41 -8.50 -3.71
N SER A 117 10.38 -7.62 -3.39
CA SER A 117 11.48 -7.28 -4.30
C SER A 117 12.43 -8.44 -4.59
N LEU A 118 12.58 -9.39 -3.66
CA LEU A 118 13.48 -10.54 -3.76
C LEU A 118 12.78 -11.80 -4.30
N MET A 119 11.47 -11.93 -4.12
CA MET A 119 10.66 -13.04 -4.62
C MET A 119 10.70 -13.13 -6.16
N SER A 120 10.55 -14.32 -6.69
CA SER A 120 10.28 -14.53 -8.12
C SER A 120 8.88 -14.04 -8.50
N VAL A 121 8.65 -13.79 -9.78
CA VAL A 121 7.31 -13.41 -10.30
C VAL A 121 6.28 -14.49 -9.99
N GLN A 122 6.64 -15.77 -10.04
CA GLN A 122 5.74 -16.88 -9.75
C GLN A 122 5.34 -16.95 -8.26
N GLU A 123 6.26 -16.66 -7.35
CA GLU A 123 5.95 -16.57 -5.91
C GLU A 123 5.03 -15.38 -5.61
N ILE A 124 5.24 -14.23 -6.27
CA ILE A 124 4.34 -13.08 -6.14
C ILE A 124 2.96 -13.38 -6.75
N LEU A 125 2.92 -14.10 -7.87
CA LEU A 125 1.66 -14.55 -8.47
C LEU A 125 0.88 -15.45 -7.49
N ALA A 126 1.56 -16.36 -6.78
CA ALA A 126 0.93 -17.18 -5.74
C ALA A 126 0.33 -16.32 -4.61
N VAL A 127 1.01 -15.23 -4.21
CA VAL A 127 0.48 -14.26 -3.23
C VAL A 127 -0.80 -13.60 -3.77
N ILE A 128 -0.80 -13.16 -5.03
CA ILE A 128 -1.96 -12.53 -5.67
C ILE A 128 -3.14 -13.49 -5.78
N GLU A 129 -2.90 -14.73 -6.17
CA GLU A 129 -3.96 -15.76 -6.24
C GLU A 129 -4.56 -16.05 -4.87
N GLU A 130 -3.74 -16.06 -3.81
CA GLU A 130 -4.25 -16.22 -2.46
C GLU A 130 -5.08 -15.01 -2.01
N TRP A 131 -4.67 -13.77 -2.33
CA TRP A 131 -5.51 -12.57 -2.09
C TRP A 131 -6.86 -12.68 -2.78
N VAL A 132 -6.89 -13.14 -4.03
CA VAL A 132 -8.13 -13.36 -4.79
C VAL A 132 -9.00 -14.44 -4.12
N ALA A 133 -8.40 -15.54 -3.65
CA ALA A 133 -9.11 -16.61 -2.94
C ALA A 133 -9.72 -16.10 -1.62
N GLN A 134 -8.96 -15.35 -0.84
CA GLN A 134 -9.43 -14.76 0.41
C GLN A 134 -10.55 -13.73 0.18
N LEU A 135 -10.45 -12.92 -0.86
CA LEU A 135 -11.49 -11.96 -1.22
C LEU A 135 -12.79 -12.66 -1.65
N ARG A 136 -12.71 -13.79 -2.36
CA ARG A 136 -13.90 -14.61 -2.71
C ARG A 136 -14.54 -15.24 -1.49
N ASP A 137 -13.75 -15.83 -0.60
CA ASP A 137 -14.25 -16.49 0.61
C ASP A 137 -14.92 -15.49 1.56
N LEU A 138 -14.24 -14.39 1.88
CA LEU A 138 -14.73 -13.39 2.84
C LEU A 138 -15.79 -12.47 2.21
N GLY A 139 -15.64 -12.12 0.94
CA GLY A 139 -16.54 -11.22 0.22
C GLY A 139 -17.97 -11.75 0.06
N GLY A 140 -18.18 -13.08 0.19
CA GLY A 140 -19.53 -13.66 0.25
C GLY A 140 -20.31 -13.31 1.53
N ARG A 141 -19.61 -13.00 2.63
CA ARG A 141 -20.17 -12.77 3.97
C ARG A 141 -20.07 -11.33 4.47
N TYR A 142 -19.05 -10.60 4.06
CA TYR A 142 -18.73 -9.25 4.55
C TYR A 142 -18.86 -8.20 3.47
N ARG A 143 -19.20 -6.98 3.88
CA ARG A 143 -19.37 -5.83 2.96
C ARG A 143 -18.04 -5.25 2.48
N TRP A 144 -16.97 -5.41 3.26
CA TRP A 144 -15.64 -4.90 2.95
C TRP A 144 -14.58 -5.93 3.30
N VAL A 145 -13.58 -6.08 2.45
CA VAL A 145 -12.39 -6.90 2.70
C VAL A 145 -11.17 -6.06 2.39
N GLN A 146 -10.46 -5.65 3.45
CA GLN A 146 -9.24 -4.88 3.36
C GLN A 146 -8.03 -5.80 3.44
N ILE A 147 -7.24 -5.84 2.39
CA ILE A 147 -5.93 -6.48 2.35
C ILE A 147 -4.88 -5.40 2.51
N PHE A 148 -3.97 -5.54 3.48
CA PHE A 148 -2.93 -4.55 3.72
C PHE A 148 -1.65 -5.18 4.28
N GLU A 149 -0.50 -4.63 3.90
CA GLU A 149 0.83 -4.98 4.40
C GLU A 149 1.44 -3.79 5.12
N ASN A 150 2.07 -4.03 6.28
CA ASN A 150 2.99 -3.10 6.91
C ASN A 150 4.39 -3.70 6.82
N LYS A 151 5.25 -3.16 5.98
CA LYS A 151 6.65 -3.58 5.83
C LYS A 151 7.57 -2.69 6.65
N GLY A 152 8.35 -3.31 7.51
CA GLY A 152 9.33 -2.62 8.37
C GLY A 152 8.77 -2.15 9.71
N ALA A 153 9.59 -2.25 10.76
CA ALA A 153 9.22 -1.91 12.14
C ALA A 153 8.71 -0.45 12.28
N VAL A 154 9.27 0.47 11.49
CA VAL A 154 8.86 1.89 11.47
C VAL A 154 7.41 2.09 11.01
N MET A 155 6.83 1.16 10.26
CA MET A 155 5.43 1.17 9.86
C MET A 155 4.52 0.37 10.81
N GLY A 156 5.00 0.05 12.02
CA GLY A 156 4.25 -0.73 12.98
C GLY A 156 4.20 -2.22 12.71
N CYS A 157 5.08 -2.73 11.84
CA CYS A 157 5.24 -4.16 11.61
C CYS A 157 5.89 -4.79 12.85
N SER A 158 5.15 -5.60 13.59
CA SER A 158 5.62 -6.27 14.82
C SER A 158 6.40 -7.55 14.54
N ASN A 159 6.35 -8.09 13.32
CA ASN A 159 6.98 -9.33 12.94
C ASN A 159 7.65 -9.18 11.55
N PRO A 160 8.98 -9.41 11.42
CA PRO A 160 9.71 -9.22 10.17
C PRO A 160 9.42 -10.28 9.09
N HIS A 161 8.81 -11.40 9.45
CA HIS A 161 8.41 -12.42 8.47
C HIS A 161 7.45 -11.82 7.43
N PRO A 162 7.64 -12.07 6.11
CA PRO A 162 6.86 -11.41 5.07
C PRO A 162 5.38 -11.83 5.15
N HIS A 163 4.52 -10.91 5.49
CA HIS A 163 3.09 -11.16 5.69
C HIS A 163 2.23 -9.93 5.44
N CYS A 164 0.96 -10.16 5.18
CA CYS A 164 -0.09 -9.14 5.22
C CYS A 164 -1.20 -9.53 6.19
N GLN A 165 -2.10 -8.59 6.43
CA GLN A 165 -3.34 -8.81 7.16
C GLN A 165 -4.53 -8.67 6.21
N ILE A 166 -5.59 -9.41 6.49
CA ILE A 166 -6.85 -9.38 5.75
C ILE A 166 -7.97 -9.20 6.76
N TRP A 167 -8.57 -8.01 6.77
CA TRP A 167 -9.67 -7.67 7.67
C TRP A 167 -10.96 -7.56 6.87
N ALA A 168 -11.95 -8.36 7.26
CA ALA A 168 -13.27 -8.31 6.65
C ALA A 168 -14.29 -7.76 7.65
N SER A 169 -15.12 -6.80 7.22
CA SER A 169 -16.06 -6.10 8.09
C SER A 169 -17.46 -6.00 7.51
N SER A 170 -18.46 -5.91 8.40
CA SER A 170 -19.87 -5.69 8.05
C SER A 170 -20.18 -4.22 7.70
N PHE A 171 -19.24 -3.31 7.86
CA PHE A 171 -19.34 -1.88 7.56
C PHE A 171 -18.33 -1.48 6.47
N LEU A 172 -18.60 -0.33 5.82
CA LEU A 172 -17.71 0.25 4.81
C LEU A 172 -16.83 1.33 5.45
N PRO A 173 -15.56 1.46 5.03
CA PRO A 173 -14.77 2.64 5.37
C PRO A 173 -15.33 3.89 4.68
N ASN A 174 -14.89 5.06 5.13
CA ASN A 174 -15.26 6.33 4.52
C ASN A 174 -14.78 6.40 3.06
N GLU A 175 -15.62 6.95 2.17
CA GLU A 175 -15.34 6.95 0.74
C GLU A 175 -15.85 8.19 0.01
N SER A 176 -15.03 8.70 -0.93
CA SER A 176 -15.33 9.92 -1.71
C SER A 176 -15.50 9.68 -3.23
N GLN A 177 -15.22 8.47 -3.76
CA GLN A 177 -15.22 8.20 -5.20
C GLN A 177 -16.61 8.34 -5.87
N LYS A 178 -17.68 8.07 -5.13
CA LYS A 178 -19.05 8.12 -5.63
C LYS A 178 -19.46 9.52 -6.11
N GLN A 179 -19.06 10.56 -5.37
CA GLN A 179 -19.41 11.95 -5.72
C GLN A 179 -18.84 12.38 -7.07
N TYR A 180 -17.63 11.95 -7.40
CA TYR A 180 -17.03 12.24 -8.71
C TYR A 180 -17.84 11.61 -9.84
N PHE A 181 -18.22 10.34 -9.69
CA PHE A 181 -19.02 9.61 -10.68
C PHE A 181 -20.40 10.26 -10.90
N GLU A 182 -21.08 10.63 -9.81
CA GLU A 182 -22.38 11.32 -9.89
C GLU A 182 -22.28 12.64 -10.66
N LYS A 183 -21.17 13.37 -10.52
CA LYS A 183 -20.96 14.66 -11.17
C LYS A 183 -20.53 14.57 -12.63
N TYR A 184 -19.65 13.62 -12.96
CA TYR A 184 -18.98 13.56 -14.27
C TYR A 184 -19.35 12.33 -15.10
N GLY A 185 -20.09 11.36 -14.55
CA GLY A 185 -20.48 10.13 -15.24
C GLY A 185 -19.32 9.18 -15.55
N ARG A 186 -18.14 9.36 -14.90
CA ARG A 186 -16.92 8.57 -15.10
C ARG A 186 -16.32 8.16 -13.76
N ALA A 187 -15.70 6.97 -13.72
CA ALA A 187 -14.92 6.56 -12.57
C ALA A 187 -13.67 7.46 -12.43
N MET A 188 -13.51 8.06 -11.26
CA MET A 188 -12.47 9.05 -11.00
C MET A 188 -11.06 8.55 -11.33
N LEU A 189 -10.70 7.33 -10.90
CA LEU A 189 -9.36 6.79 -11.11
C LEU A 189 -9.11 6.38 -12.56
N VAL A 190 -10.14 6.00 -13.31
CA VAL A 190 -10.03 5.76 -14.77
C VAL A 190 -9.69 7.07 -15.48
N ASP A 191 -10.44 8.13 -15.19
CA ASP A 191 -10.16 9.46 -15.75
C ASP A 191 -8.76 9.96 -15.35
N TYR A 192 -8.37 9.72 -14.10
CA TYR A 192 -7.05 10.08 -13.60
C TYR A 192 -5.91 9.36 -14.32
N VAL A 193 -6.03 8.04 -14.57
CA VAL A 193 -5.03 7.27 -15.33
C VAL A 193 -4.87 7.84 -16.73
N GLU A 194 -5.96 8.13 -17.43
CA GLU A 194 -5.91 8.74 -18.77
C GLU A 194 -5.14 10.07 -18.76
N GLN A 195 -5.38 10.92 -17.75
CA GLN A 195 -4.68 12.20 -17.63
C GLN A 195 -3.19 12.02 -17.33
N GLU A 196 -2.80 11.05 -16.50
CA GLU A 196 -1.39 10.77 -16.23
C GLU A 196 -0.66 10.20 -17.46
N LEU A 197 -1.32 9.35 -18.25
CA LEU A 197 -0.77 8.82 -19.49
C LEU A 197 -0.56 9.92 -20.57
N ILE A 198 -1.41 10.95 -20.58
CA ILE A 198 -1.27 12.12 -21.45
C ILE A 198 -0.11 13.02 -20.98
N LYS A 199 -0.09 13.37 -19.69
CA LYS A 199 0.87 14.33 -19.11
C LYS A 199 2.26 13.73 -18.92
N LYS A 200 2.35 12.46 -18.53
CA LYS A 200 3.60 11.70 -18.28
C LYS A 200 4.54 12.34 -17.26
N GLU A 201 4.00 13.10 -16.31
CA GLU A 201 4.79 13.85 -15.32
C GLU A 201 5.08 13.05 -14.05
N ARG A 202 4.21 12.10 -13.69
CA ARG A 202 4.27 11.38 -12.42
C ARG A 202 4.26 9.86 -12.58
N ILE A 203 4.50 9.36 -13.78
CA ILE A 203 4.64 7.92 -14.04
C ILE A 203 6.00 7.43 -13.51
N VAL A 204 5.97 6.40 -12.67
CA VAL A 204 7.16 5.72 -12.13
C VAL A 204 7.59 4.57 -13.00
N LEU A 205 6.64 3.72 -13.36
CA LEU A 205 6.80 2.58 -14.27
C LEU A 205 5.46 2.11 -14.81
N GLN A 206 5.50 1.36 -15.90
CA GLN A 206 4.33 0.85 -16.59
C GLN A 206 4.69 -0.47 -17.30
N ASN A 207 3.73 -1.40 -17.37
CA ASN A 207 3.79 -2.55 -18.26
C ASN A 207 2.53 -2.59 -19.16
N SER A 208 2.20 -3.75 -19.76
CA SER A 208 1.06 -3.88 -20.68
C SER A 208 -0.30 -3.66 -19.99
N GLU A 209 -0.43 -3.95 -18.69
CA GLU A 209 -1.71 -4.03 -17.98
C GLU A 209 -1.82 -3.01 -16.84
N TRP A 210 -0.70 -2.49 -16.34
CA TRP A 210 -0.65 -1.69 -15.12
C TRP A 210 0.27 -0.47 -15.25
N VAL A 211 -0.06 0.57 -14.50
CA VAL A 211 0.77 1.77 -14.32
C VAL A 211 0.96 2.08 -12.84
N VAL A 212 2.15 2.52 -12.48
CA VAL A 212 2.46 3.08 -11.17
C VAL A 212 2.73 4.57 -11.32
N VAL A 213 2.01 5.38 -10.56
CA VAL A 213 2.16 6.83 -10.53
C VAL A 213 2.39 7.33 -9.11
N VAL A 214 3.14 8.42 -8.94
CA VAL A 214 3.06 9.23 -7.73
C VAL A 214 1.84 10.12 -7.89
N PRO A 215 0.78 9.98 -7.07
CA PRO A 215 -0.45 10.72 -7.30
C PRO A 215 -0.24 12.24 -7.18
N TYR A 216 -0.96 13.01 -7.98
CA TYR A 216 -0.90 14.48 -7.97
C TYR A 216 -1.08 15.07 -6.57
N TRP A 217 -1.86 14.39 -5.74
CA TRP A 217 -2.18 14.73 -4.36
C TRP A 217 -1.39 13.92 -3.32
N ALA A 218 -0.23 13.37 -3.66
CA ALA A 218 0.53 12.52 -2.75
C ALA A 218 0.74 13.20 -1.38
N ALA A 219 0.37 12.47 -0.32
CA ALA A 219 0.48 12.89 1.06
C ALA A 219 1.76 12.38 1.74
N TRP A 220 2.29 11.23 1.29
CA TRP A 220 3.56 10.67 1.77
C TRP A 220 4.69 10.94 0.77
N PRO A 221 5.97 10.96 1.20
CA PRO A 221 7.08 11.42 0.35
C PRO A 221 7.20 10.72 -1.00
N TYR A 222 7.08 9.41 -1.03
CA TYR A 222 7.13 8.57 -2.24
C TYR A 222 5.88 7.72 -2.37
N GLU A 223 4.74 8.26 -1.97
CA GLU A 223 3.44 7.64 -2.16
C GLU A 223 3.25 7.21 -3.61
N THR A 224 2.76 6.00 -3.85
CA THR A 224 2.40 5.57 -5.20
C THR A 224 1.01 4.94 -5.23
N LEU A 225 0.35 5.11 -6.38
CA LEU A 225 -0.82 4.36 -6.79
C LEU A 225 -0.42 3.37 -7.88
N LEU A 226 -0.84 2.13 -7.72
CA LEU A 226 -0.74 1.07 -8.72
C LEU A 226 -2.13 0.83 -9.29
N LEU A 227 -2.32 1.11 -10.57
CA LEU A 227 -3.61 1.22 -11.23
C LEU A 227 -3.64 0.34 -12.50
N PRO A 228 -4.75 -0.36 -12.82
CA PRO A 228 -4.90 -1.02 -14.10
C PRO A 228 -5.03 0.00 -15.23
N LEU A 229 -4.53 -0.36 -16.41
CA LEU A 229 -4.58 0.47 -17.61
C LEU A 229 -5.88 0.29 -18.38
N ASP A 230 -6.45 -0.90 -18.36
CA ASP A 230 -7.61 -1.26 -19.16
C ASP A 230 -8.56 -2.23 -18.45
N GLY A 231 -9.76 -2.44 -19.01
CA GLY A 231 -10.73 -3.42 -18.54
C GLY A 231 -11.55 -3.04 -17.31
N HIS A 232 -11.28 -1.91 -16.66
CA HIS A 232 -12.00 -1.36 -15.50
C HIS A 232 -12.34 -2.43 -14.42
N PRO A 233 -11.38 -3.26 -13.95
CA PRO A 233 -11.67 -4.23 -12.91
C PRO A 233 -12.00 -3.50 -11.60
N GLN A 234 -13.11 -3.86 -10.98
CA GLN A 234 -13.56 -3.23 -9.73
C GLN A 234 -12.93 -3.88 -8.50
N ARG A 235 -12.51 -5.15 -8.61
CA ARG A 235 -11.95 -5.97 -7.54
C ARG A 235 -10.79 -6.83 -8.05
N LEU A 236 -9.95 -7.31 -7.15
CA LEU A 236 -8.90 -8.29 -7.52
C LEU A 236 -9.49 -9.58 -8.13
N THR A 237 -10.73 -9.93 -7.77
CA THR A 237 -11.44 -11.10 -8.33
C THR A 237 -11.80 -10.96 -9.80
N ASP A 238 -11.80 -9.74 -10.34
CA ASP A 238 -12.17 -9.43 -11.71
C ASP A 238 -10.97 -9.49 -12.66
N LEU A 239 -9.76 -9.64 -12.10
CA LEU A 239 -8.53 -9.67 -12.88
C LEU A 239 -8.41 -10.94 -13.72
N THR A 240 -8.07 -10.76 -14.99
CA THR A 240 -7.70 -11.85 -15.91
C THR A 240 -6.36 -12.48 -15.49
N PRO A 241 -6.04 -13.70 -15.95
CA PRO A 241 -4.73 -14.31 -15.71
C PRO A 241 -3.56 -13.44 -16.20
N ASN A 242 -3.68 -12.77 -17.34
CA ASN A 242 -2.65 -11.87 -17.87
C ASN A 242 -2.46 -10.64 -16.97
N GLN A 243 -3.55 -10.04 -16.51
CA GLN A 243 -3.49 -8.91 -15.55
C GLN A 243 -2.83 -9.32 -14.24
N LYS A 244 -3.08 -10.51 -13.71
CA LYS A 244 -2.44 -11.00 -12.48
C LYS A 244 -0.94 -11.25 -12.67
N LEU A 245 -0.53 -11.83 -13.81
CA LEU A 245 0.89 -12.03 -14.11
C LEU A 245 1.62 -10.69 -14.26
N ALA A 246 1.06 -9.76 -15.05
CA ALA A 246 1.60 -8.42 -15.19
C ALA A 246 1.62 -7.65 -13.87
N LEU A 247 0.62 -7.88 -12.98
CA LEU A 247 0.60 -7.34 -11.63
C LEU A 247 1.78 -7.85 -10.80
N ALA A 248 2.07 -9.15 -10.84
CA ALA A 248 3.21 -9.73 -10.13
C ALA A 248 4.54 -9.12 -10.58
N GLU A 249 4.71 -8.92 -11.88
CA GLU A 249 5.89 -8.29 -12.47
C GLU A 249 6.05 -6.84 -12.02
N ILE A 250 4.99 -6.03 -12.13
CA ILE A 250 5.07 -4.61 -11.80
C ILE A 250 5.24 -4.37 -10.31
N MET A 251 4.64 -5.21 -9.45
CA MET A 251 4.86 -5.18 -8.00
C MET A 251 6.31 -5.49 -7.64
N LYS A 252 6.92 -6.51 -8.25
CA LYS A 252 8.35 -6.81 -8.09
C LYS A 252 9.20 -5.59 -8.47
N HIS A 253 8.96 -5.03 -9.63
CA HIS A 253 9.71 -3.90 -10.18
C HIS A 253 9.56 -2.63 -9.31
N LEU A 254 8.36 -2.32 -8.84
CA LEU A 254 8.12 -1.20 -7.93
C LEU A 254 8.90 -1.36 -6.62
N ASN A 255 8.79 -2.54 -5.99
CA ASN A 255 9.47 -2.80 -4.73
C ASN A 255 11.01 -2.80 -4.89
N THR A 256 11.52 -3.27 -6.03
CA THR A 256 12.94 -3.16 -6.37
C THR A 256 13.38 -1.69 -6.50
N LYS A 257 12.58 -0.82 -7.14
CA LYS A 257 12.86 0.62 -7.21
C LYS A 257 12.85 1.28 -5.84
N TYR A 258 11.90 0.92 -4.98
CA TYR A 258 11.85 1.41 -3.60
C TYR A 258 13.12 1.02 -2.83
N ASP A 259 13.50 -0.25 -2.84
CA ASP A 259 14.70 -0.72 -2.15
C ASP A 259 15.97 -0.07 -2.71
N ASN A 260 16.04 0.14 -4.03
CA ASN A 260 17.17 0.78 -4.71
C ASN A 260 17.28 2.29 -4.43
N LEU A 261 16.16 2.99 -4.15
CA LEU A 261 16.13 4.44 -3.95
C LEU A 261 17.10 4.91 -2.85
N PHE A 262 17.10 4.21 -1.72
CA PHE A 262 18.00 4.50 -0.61
C PHE A 262 18.87 3.30 -0.20
N ARG A 263 18.93 2.25 -1.03
CA ARG A 263 19.72 1.02 -0.81
C ARG A 263 19.43 0.38 0.55
N CYS A 264 18.16 0.22 0.85
CA CYS A 264 17.66 -0.42 2.07
C CYS A 264 16.40 -1.21 1.78
N SER A 265 16.03 -2.13 2.69
CA SER A 265 14.68 -2.70 2.66
C SER A 265 13.68 -1.58 2.96
N PHE A 266 13.06 -1.05 1.92
CA PHE A 266 12.27 0.19 1.98
C PHE A 266 10.96 -0.06 2.73
N PRO A 267 10.69 0.65 3.85
CA PRO A 267 9.47 0.48 4.62
C PRO A 267 8.28 1.17 3.95
N TYR A 268 7.11 0.57 4.07
CA TYR A 268 5.84 1.16 3.63
C TYR A 268 4.64 0.50 4.34
N SER A 269 3.50 1.18 4.35
CA SER A 269 2.20 0.54 4.42
C SER A 269 1.62 0.46 3.03
N MET A 270 1.07 -0.70 2.65
CA MET A 270 0.39 -0.91 1.38
C MET A 270 -1.01 -1.43 1.65
N GLY A 271 -1.99 -1.00 0.85
CA GLY A 271 -3.35 -1.51 0.92
C GLY A 271 -4.02 -1.61 -0.45
N TRP A 272 -4.82 -2.66 -0.63
CA TRP A 272 -5.70 -2.83 -1.77
C TRP A 272 -7.06 -2.19 -1.51
N HIS A 273 -7.56 -1.47 -2.48
CA HIS A 273 -8.89 -0.88 -2.50
C HIS A 273 -9.64 -1.36 -3.74
N GLY A 274 -10.93 -1.62 -3.57
CA GLY A 274 -11.81 -2.06 -4.65
C GLY A 274 -13.28 -1.89 -4.24
N ALA A 275 -14.20 -2.30 -5.11
CA ALA A 275 -15.62 -2.21 -4.83
C ALA A 275 -16.03 -3.06 -3.60
N PRO A 276 -17.04 -2.62 -2.84
CA PRO A 276 -17.62 -3.38 -1.75
C PRO A 276 -18.04 -4.79 -2.17
N THR A 277 -18.09 -5.70 -1.21
CA THR A 277 -18.44 -7.11 -1.37
C THR A 277 -19.75 -7.46 -0.65
N GLY A 278 -20.17 -8.72 -0.65
CA GLY A 278 -21.33 -9.24 0.06
C GLY A 278 -22.68 -8.89 -0.59
N ALA A 279 -23.75 -9.01 0.19
CA ALA A 279 -25.12 -8.77 -0.28
C ALA A 279 -25.36 -7.31 -0.76
N ALA A 280 -24.55 -6.35 -0.33
CA ALA A 280 -24.58 -4.98 -0.82
C ALA A 280 -24.07 -4.84 -2.26
N SER A 281 -23.34 -5.85 -2.78
CA SER A 281 -22.97 -5.93 -4.19
C SER A 281 -24.15 -6.28 -5.11
N LYS A 282 -25.33 -6.57 -4.53
CA LYS A 282 -26.57 -6.83 -5.29
C LYS A 282 -27.19 -5.57 -5.92
N ASP A 283 -26.75 -4.39 -5.52
CA ASP A 283 -27.17 -3.15 -6.17
C ASP A 283 -26.46 -2.92 -7.50
N GLY A 284 -26.11 -4.02 -8.21
CA GLY A 284 -25.54 -4.04 -9.56
C GLY A 284 -24.42 -3.01 -9.72
N ASP A 285 -23.45 -3.28 -10.54
CA ASP A 285 -22.44 -2.34 -11.02
C ASP A 285 -22.16 -1.10 -10.16
N SER A 286 -21.05 -1.14 -9.46
CA SER A 286 -20.49 0.04 -8.80
C SER A 286 -19.46 0.70 -9.76
N PRO A 287 -19.90 1.34 -10.85
CA PRO A 287 -19.03 1.74 -11.96
C PRO A 287 -18.04 2.85 -11.60
N HIS A 288 -18.15 3.41 -10.40
CA HIS A 288 -17.21 4.41 -9.89
C HIS A 288 -15.95 3.79 -9.24
N TRP A 289 -15.97 2.46 -8.99
CA TRP A 289 -14.83 1.78 -8.38
C TRP A 289 -13.83 1.28 -9.43
N LEU A 290 -12.56 1.43 -9.11
CA LEU A 290 -11.45 0.82 -9.82
C LEU A 290 -10.54 0.15 -8.79
N VAL A 291 -10.20 -1.13 -8.96
CA VAL A 291 -9.23 -1.78 -8.08
C VAL A 291 -7.89 -1.08 -8.19
N HIS A 292 -7.28 -0.78 -7.04
CA HIS A 292 -5.96 -0.14 -7.00
C HIS A 292 -5.24 -0.47 -5.70
N ALA A 293 -3.91 -0.37 -5.72
CA ALA A 293 -3.11 -0.40 -4.51
C ALA A 293 -2.51 0.97 -4.22
N VAL A 294 -2.44 1.30 -2.93
CA VAL A 294 -1.77 2.50 -2.41
C VAL A 294 -0.55 2.07 -1.62
N TYR A 295 0.60 2.68 -1.87
CA TYR A 295 1.83 2.53 -1.07
C TYR A 295 2.15 3.82 -0.36
N LEU A 296 2.37 3.76 0.95
CA LEU A 296 2.55 4.91 1.85
C LEU A 296 3.89 4.78 2.59
N PRO A 297 5.01 5.16 1.99
CA PRO A 297 6.33 5.04 2.60
C PRO A 297 6.71 6.27 3.44
N PRO A 298 7.42 6.11 4.59
CA PRO A 298 7.78 7.21 5.48
C PRO A 298 9.13 7.86 5.18
N LEU A 299 10.00 7.25 4.37
CA LEU A 299 11.35 7.77 4.11
C LEU A 299 11.31 9.00 3.20
N LEU A 300 12.06 10.04 3.55
CA LEU A 300 12.02 11.34 2.87
C LEU A 300 13.29 11.63 2.05
N ARG A 301 14.47 11.53 2.66
CA ARG A 301 15.76 11.96 2.05
C ARG A 301 16.82 10.88 2.00
N SER A 302 16.70 9.88 2.86
CA SER A 302 17.64 8.76 2.98
C SER A 302 16.99 7.60 3.73
N ALA A 303 17.68 6.48 3.83
CA ALA A 303 17.27 5.34 4.63
C ALA A 303 17.04 5.68 6.13
N THR A 304 17.58 6.79 6.60
CA THR A 304 17.59 7.19 8.02
C THR A 304 16.77 8.43 8.33
N VAL A 305 16.25 9.12 7.31
CA VAL A 305 15.44 10.33 7.46
C VAL A 305 13.98 10.02 7.18
N ARG A 306 13.18 10.00 8.22
CA ARG A 306 11.75 9.70 8.18
C ARG A 306 10.90 10.96 8.30
N LYS A 307 9.75 10.95 7.65
CA LYS A 307 8.73 11.98 7.80
C LYS A 307 7.43 11.34 8.28
N PHE A 308 7.03 11.69 9.48
CA PHE A 308 5.74 11.33 10.04
C PHE A 308 4.73 12.46 9.92
N MET A 309 3.45 12.14 10.04
CA MET A 309 2.38 13.11 10.22
C MET A 309 2.41 13.59 11.67
N VAL A 310 2.94 14.80 11.91
CA VAL A 310 3.09 15.39 13.27
C VAL A 310 2.83 16.89 13.21
N GLY A 311 2.58 17.50 14.36
CA GLY A 311 2.42 18.95 14.49
C GLY A 311 1.34 19.49 13.53
N TYR A 312 1.75 20.28 12.54
CA TYR A 312 0.82 20.91 11.60
C TYR A 312 -0.07 19.89 10.86
N GLU A 313 0.49 18.73 10.47
CA GLU A 313 -0.24 17.69 9.75
C GLU A 313 -1.35 17.04 10.60
N LEU A 314 -1.13 16.90 11.91
CA LEU A 314 -2.14 16.36 12.84
C LEU A 314 -3.18 17.40 13.25
N LEU A 315 -2.78 18.69 13.33
CA LEU A 315 -3.60 19.74 13.91
C LEU A 315 -4.37 20.56 12.85
N ALA A 316 -3.90 20.58 11.60
CA ALA A 316 -4.47 21.40 10.54
C ALA A 316 -4.67 20.61 9.24
N GLN A 317 -3.62 20.37 8.47
CA GLN A 317 -3.71 19.64 7.21
C GLN A 317 -2.36 19.02 6.83
N THR A 318 -2.40 17.97 6.00
CA THR A 318 -1.20 17.32 5.47
C THR A 318 -0.31 18.32 4.73
N GLN A 319 1.02 18.24 4.98
CA GLN A 319 2.02 19.09 4.34
C GLN A 319 3.17 18.26 3.79
N ARG A 320 3.65 18.59 2.59
CA ARG A 320 4.81 17.97 1.93
C ARG A 320 5.81 18.98 1.41
N ASP A 321 7.08 18.59 1.50
CA ASP A 321 8.20 19.36 0.94
C ASP A 321 8.54 18.82 -0.46
N LEU A 322 8.67 17.50 -0.60
CA LEU A 322 8.93 16.82 -1.87
C LEU A 322 7.67 16.85 -2.75
N THR A 323 7.80 17.36 -3.97
CA THR A 323 6.67 17.34 -4.91
C THR A 323 6.45 15.95 -5.52
N PRO A 324 5.21 15.60 -5.90
CA PRO A 324 4.92 14.34 -6.60
C PRO A 324 5.77 14.13 -7.85
N GLU A 325 6.02 15.18 -8.62
CA GLU A 325 6.84 15.15 -9.85
C GLU A 325 8.32 14.80 -9.53
N GLN A 326 8.88 15.40 -8.49
CA GLN A 326 10.24 15.10 -8.02
C GLN A 326 10.35 13.67 -7.48
N ALA A 327 9.36 13.22 -6.71
CA ALA A 327 9.30 11.86 -6.19
C ALA A 327 9.20 10.83 -7.32
N ALA A 328 8.34 11.08 -8.31
CA ALA A 328 8.18 10.20 -9.47
C ALA A 328 9.47 10.14 -10.30
N SER A 329 10.11 11.27 -10.57
CA SER A 329 11.39 11.32 -11.29
C SER A 329 12.48 10.54 -10.56
N ALA A 330 12.59 10.68 -9.24
CA ALA A 330 13.57 9.95 -8.44
C ALA A 330 13.32 8.44 -8.49
N LEU A 331 12.08 7.98 -8.30
CA LEU A 331 11.71 6.57 -8.41
C LEU A 331 11.89 6.03 -9.84
N ALA A 332 11.48 6.77 -10.86
CA ALA A 332 11.61 6.36 -12.26
C ALA A 332 13.08 6.12 -12.64
N SER A 333 14.01 6.93 -12.11
CA SER A 333 15.43 6.79 -12.37
C SER A 333 16.09 5.57 -11.69
N CYS A 334 15.45 4.95 -10.69
CA CYS A 334 15.97 3.76 -10.03
C CYS A 334 15.86 2.53 -10.94
N PRO A 335 16.89 1.64 -11.00
CA PRO A 335 16.79 0.35 -11.66
C PRO A 335 15.63 -0.48 -11.09
N HIS A 336 14.95 -1.26 -11.95
CA HIS A 336 13.86 -2.15 -11.54
C HIS A 336 14.16 -3.63 -11.81
N ASP A 337 15.12 -3.92 -12.68
CA ASP A 337 15.53 -5.24 -13.10
C ASP A 337 16.60 -5.87 -12.20
N ARG A 338 17.32 -5.05 -11.41
CA ARG A 338 18.36 -5.48 -10.49
C ARG A 338 18.21 -4.84 -9.13
N HIS A 339 18.18 -5.65 -8.10
CA HIS A 339 18.15 -5.20 -6.70
C HIS A 339 19.54 -4.72 -6.26
N TYR A 340 19.61 -3.70 -5.38
CA TYR A 340 20.88 -3.08 -4.96
C TYR A 340 21.88 -4.07 -4.31
N THR A 341 21.39 -5.14 -3.68
CA THR A 341 22.26 -6.17 -3.08
C THR A 341 23.06 -6.97 -4.12
N SER A 342 22.64 -6.98 -5.38
CA SER A 342 23.36 -7.65 -6.47
C SER A 342 24.43 -6.78 -7.14
N PHE A 343 24.58 -5.52 -6.75
CA PHE A 343 25.63 -4.64 -7.24
C PHE A 343 26.94 -4.92 -6.48
N HIS A 344 27.81 -5.77 -7.01
CA HIS A 344 29.16 -5.95 -6.50
C HIS A 344 30.02 -4.77 -6.95
N GLY A 345 30.41 -3.89 -6.01
CA GLY A 345 31.34 -2.79 -6.25
C GLY A 345 30.88 -1.45 -5.69
N LYS A 346 31.80 -0.74 -5.04
CA LYS A 346 31.65 0.64 -4.56
C LYS A 346 31.46 1.58 -5.76
N GLY A 347 30.23 1.83 -6.15
CA GLY A 347 29.88 2.84 -7.13
C GLY A 347 28.67 3.64 -6.65
N ASN A 348 28.89 4.92 -6.33
CA ASN A 348 27.79 5.88 -6.16
C ASN A 348 27.03 5.98 -7.46
N LEU A 349 25.83 5.37 -7.54
CA LEU A 349 24.99 5.35 -8.73
C LEU A 349 24.05 6.57 -8.84
N LEU A 350 23.99 7.43 -7.87
CA LEU A 350 23.28 8.74 -8.01
C LEU A 350 24.00 9.78 -7.16
N GLY A 351 24.65 10.72 -7.82
CA GLY A 351 25.04 12.00 -7.24
C GLY A 351 23.78 12.83 -6.99
N VAL A 352 23.14 12.61 -5.85
CA VAL A 352 22.20 13.56 -5.29
C VAL A 352 22.90 14.21 -4.11
N ASN A 353 23.56 15.35 -4.40
CA ASN A 353 24.01 16.31 -3.41
C ASN A 353 22.82 17.09 -2.86
#